data_fb7a51355e15872f2b989cb3dcc62101
#
_entry.id   fb7a51355e15872f2b989cb3dcc62101
#
_cell.length_a   1.000
_cell.length_b   1.000
_cell.length_c   1.000
_cell.angle_alpha   90.00
_cell.angle_beta   90.00
_cell.angle_gamma   90.00
#
_symmetry.space_group_name_H-M   'P 1'
#
loop_
_entity.id
_entity.type
_entity.pdbx_description
1 polymer ?
#
loop_
_entity_poly.entity_id
_entity_poly.type
_entity_poly.pdbx_seq_one_letter_code
_entity_poly.pdbx_strand_id
1 'polypeptide(L)'
;MKFAYADRSKYLGDPDFYDVPIKKIISKKYANDINKNIQIGKLTPVNEINPGKYMDGESHETTHFSVVDKTGNVISMTYTLNSTFGSKVVIEGTGILMNNEMDDFSAAPGIPNQFNLLGAEANEIAPFKRPLSSMTPTIVLKDKELFFTTGSPGAVSYTHLTLPTMLPV
;
A
#
# COMPACT_ATOMS: atom_id res chain seq x y z
N MET A 1 11.32 -1.96 -5.66
CA MET A 1 9.93 -2.29 -5.34
C MET A 1 9.69 -3.74 -4.96
N LYS A 2 10.04 -4.74 -5.75
CA LYS A 2 9.79 -6.18 -5.45
C LYS A 2 10.24 -6.58 -4.04
N PHE A 3 11.41 -6.18 -3.57
CA PHE A 3 11.88 -6.45 -2.20
C PHE A 3 10.99 -5.83 -1.13
N ALA A 4 10.51 -4.59 -1.34
CA ALA A 4 9.60 -3.95 -0.39
C ALA A 4 8.25 -4.66 -0.30
N TYR A 5 7.73 -5.15 -1.43
CA TYR A 5 6.51 -5.97 -1.43
C TYR A 5 6.71 -7.34 -0.78
N ALA A 6 7.89 -7.94 -0.92
CA ALA A 6 8.24 -9.17 -0.20
C ALA A 6 8.24 -8.94 1.32
N ASP A 7 8.83 -7.84 1.78
CA ASP A 7 8.79 -7.46 3.19
C ASP A 7 7.36 -7.17 3.67
N ARG A 8 6.57 -6.45 2.85
CA ARG A 8 5.16 -6.18 3.13
C ARG A 8 4.39 -7.48 3.37
N SER A 9 4.50 -8.42 2.45
CA SER A 9 3.78 -9.68 2.51
C SER A 9 4.10 -10.50 3.78
N LYS A 10 5.33 -10.39 4.28
CA LYS A 10 5.80 -11.20 5.42
C LYS A 10 5.64 -10.51 6.76
N TYR A 11 5.91 -9.20 6.83
CA TYR A 11 6.14 -8.53 8.10
C TYR A 11 5.10 -7.48 8.44
N LEU A 12 4.33 -6.98 7.45
CA LEU A 12 3.42 -5.88 7.71
C LEU A 12 2.01 -6.37 8.07
N GLY A 13 1.43 -5.66 9.01
CA GLY A 13 0.08 -5.86 9.55
C GLY A 13 -0.22 -4.75 10.54
N ASP A 14 -1.31 -4.88 11.29
CA ASP A 14 -1.66 -3.94 12.33
C ASP A 14 -0.70 -4.04 13.53
N PRO A 15 0.08 -2.99 13.86
CA PRO A 15 1.07 -3.04 14.93
C PRO A 15 0.47 -3.18 16.33
N ASP A 16 -0.84 -2.97 16.50
CA ASP A 16 -1.53 -3.21 17.77
C ASP A 16 -1.77 -4.71 18.02
N PHE A 17 -1.63 -5.54 16.97
CA PHE A 17 -1.90 -6.98 17.00
C PHE A 17 -0.68 -7.84 16.66
N TYR A 18 0.34 -7.26 16.06
CA TYR A 18 1.52 -7.98 15.61
C TYR A 18 2.79 -7.13 15.78
N ASP A 19 3.87 -7.76 16.25
CA ASP A 19 5.16 -7.07 16.41
C ASP A 19 5.82 -6.84 15.04
N VAL A 20 5.40 -5.75 14.39
CA VAL A 20 5.92 -5.33 13.09
C VAL A 20 7.32 -4.75 13.27
N PRO A 21 8.37 -5.29 12.61
CA PRO A 21 9.75 -4.84 12.81
C PRO A 21 10.05 -3.50 12.11
N ILE A 22 9.25 -2.47 12.39
CA ILE A 22 9.29 -1.16 11.71
C ILE A 22 10.69 -0.56 11.74
N LYS A 23 11.32 -0.48 12.93
CA LYS A 23 12.66 0.11 13.08
C LYS A 23 13.72 -0.56 12.21
N LYS A 24 13.58 -1.88 11.99
CA LYS A 24 14.48 -2.64 11.14
C LYS A 24 14.26 -2.32 9.67
N ILE A 25 13.03 -2.47 9.18
CA ILE A 25 12.72 -2.37 7.74
C ILE A 25 12.88 -0.96 7.18
N ILE A 26 12.73 0.10 8.00
CA ILE A 26 12.96 1.49 7.57
C ILE A 26 14.41 1.95 7.80
N SER A 27 15.28 1.11 8.35
CA SER A 27 16.66 1.51 8.65
C SER A 27 17.51 1.63 7.38
N LYS A 28 18.42 2.62 7.35
CA LYS A 28 19.39 2.77 6.26
C LYS A 28 20.29 1.55 6.10
N LYS A 29 20.62 0.87 7.20
CA LYS A 29 21.39 -0.37 7.17
C LYS A 29 20.66 -1.43 6.36
N TYR A 30 19.39 -1.68 6.67
CA TYR A 30 18.57 -2.64 5.96
C TYR A 30 18.41 -2.28 4.47
N ALA A 31 18.14 -1.01 4.17
CA ALA A 31 18.05 -0.53 2.79
C ALA A 31 19.36 -0.76 2.01
N ASN A 32 20.51 -0.51 2.64
CA ASN A 32 21.81 -0.76 2.02
C ASN A 32 22.07 -2.25 1.77
N ASP A 33 21.65 -3.12 2.70
CA ASP A 33 21.80 -4.57 2.54
C ASP A 33 20.92 -5.09 1.39
N ILE A 34 19.67 -4.60 1.27
CA ILE A 34 18.84 -4.89 0.09
C ILE A 34 19.48 -4.36 -1.19
N ASN A 35 20.01 -3.14 -1.17
CA ASN A 35 20.60 -2.52 -2.36
C ASN A 35 21.78 -3.32 -2.94
N LYS A 36 22.53 -4.03 -2.11
CA LYS A 36 23.61 -4.94 -2.57
C LYS A 36 23.11 -6.06 -3.46
N ASN A 37 21.83 -6.44 -3.32
CA ASN A 37 21.19 -7.50 -4.11
C ASN A 37 20.56 -6.96 -5.40
N ILE A 38 20.56 -5.64 -5.60
CA ILE A 38 19.99 -5.00 -6.80
C ILE A 38 21.13 -4.73 -7.79
N GLN A 39 21.05 -5.36 -8.96
CA GLN A 39 21.98 -5.11 -10.04
C GLN A 39 21.36 -4.15 -11.06
N ILE A 40 22.03 -3.01 -11.31
CA ILE A 40 21.57 -2.04 -12.33
C ILE A 40 21.57 -2.72 -13.70
N GLY A 41 20.48 -2.57 -14.43
CA GLY A 41 20.33 -3.16 -15.78
C GLY A 41 19.95 -4.65 -15.80
N LYS A 42 19.82 -5.30 -14.64
CA LYS A 42 19.38 -6.70 -14.56
C LYS A 42 18.12 -6.82 -13.69
N LEU A 43 17.12 -7.49 -14.24
CA LEU A 43 15.89 -7.79 -13.52
C LEU A 43 16.15 -8.97 -12.55
N THR A 44 15.99 -8.74 -11.25
CA THR A 44 16.04 -9.85 -10.29
C THR A 44 14.83 -10.77 -10.48
N PRO A 45 15.03 -12.08 -10.75
CA PRO A 45 13.94 -13.04 -10.90
C PRO A 45 13.06 -13.10 -9.64
N VAL A 46 11.76 -13.26 -9.81
CA VAL A 46 10.80 -13.25 -8.68
C VAL A 46 11.04 -14.42 -7.72
N ASN A 47 11.51 -15.55 -8.22
CA ASN A 47 11.85 -16.73 -7.42
C ASN A 47 13.11 -16.54 -6.54
N GLU A 48 13.93 -15.53 -6.82
CA GLU A 48 15.08 -15.14 -6.00
C GLU A 48 14.70 -14.11 -4.91
N ILE A 49 13.47 -13.59 -4.97
CA ILE A 49 12.94 -12.63 -4.02
C ILE A 49 11.90 -13.36 -3.16
N ASN A 50 12.27 -13.77 -1.97
CA ASN A 50 11.35 -14.35 -0.98
C ASN A 50 10.84 -13.26 -0.03
N PRO A 51 9.60 -13.30 0.41
CA PRO A 51 8.49 -14.20 0.09
C PRO A 51 7.45 -13.54 -0.83
N GLY A 52 6.78 -14.33 -1.62
CA GLY A 52 5.55 -13.99 -2.33
C GLY A 52 5.73 -13.81 -3.83
N LYS A 53 4.95 -14.57 -4.62
CA LYS A 53 4.85 -14.34 -6.07
C LYS A 53 4.00 -13.10 -6.28
N TYR A 54 4.59 -12.07 -6.87
CA TYR A 54 3.86 -10.94 -7.41
C TYR A 54 3.25 -11.33 -8.75
N MET A 55 1.95 -11.18 -8.90
CA MET A 55 1.26 -11.26 -10.18
C MET A 55 0.55 -9.93 -10.43
N ASP A 56 0.64 -9.42 -11.65
CA ASP A 56 0.03 -8.16 -12.04
C ASP A 56 -1.51 -8.26 -11.97
N GLY A 57 -2.09 -7.57 -11.01
CA GLY A 57 -3.52 -7.33 -10.89
C GLY A 57 -3.75 -5.85 -10.67
N GLU A 58 -4.30 -5.16 -11.66
CA GLU A 58 -4.63 -3.75 -11.53
C GLU A 58 -6.05 -3.57 -10.98
N SER A 59 -6.19 -2.79 -9.90
CA SER A 59 -7.47 -2.21 -9.49
C SER A 59 -7.48 -0.74 -9.88
N HIS A 60 -8.48 -0.33 -10.66
CA HIS A 60 -8.66 1.07 -11.11
C HIS A 60 -9.68 1.86 -10.27
N GLU A 61 -10.04 1.41 -9.08
CA GLU A 61 -11.31 1.72 -8.45
C GLU A 61 -11.19 2.41 -7.10
N THR A 62 -10.21 3.29 -7.01
CA THR A 62 -9.90 4.08 -5.82
C THR A 62 -10.03 5.55 -6.18
N THR A 63 -10.31 6.40 -5.20
CA THR A 63 -10.33 7.85 -5.36
C THR A 63 -9.24 8.47 -4.51
N HIS A 64 -8.52 9.43 -5.08
CA HIS A 64 -7.57 10.26 -4.34
C HIS A 64 -7.85 11.74 -4.56
N PHE A 65 -7.73 12.54 -3.49
CA PHE A 65 -7.72 14.01 -3.59
C PHE A 65 -6.77 14.61 -2.56
N SER A 66 -6.25 15.78 -2.90
CA SER A 66 -5.45 16.61 -2.01
C SER A 66 -6.02 18.02 -1.96
N VAL A 67 -6.08 18.59 -0.77
CA VAL A 67 -6.59 19.95 -0.54
C VAL A 67 -5.62 20.72 0.33
N VAL A 68 -5.33 21.95 -0.04
CA VAL A 68 -4.55 22.90 0.77
C VAL A 68 -5.37 24.16 0.94
N ASP A 69 -5.57 24.60 2.17
CA ASP A 69 -6.27 25.85 2.45
C ASP A 69 -5.32 27.06 2.46
N LYS A 70 -5.90 28.26 2.59
CA LYS A 70 -5.14 29.51 2.61
C LYS A 70 -4.24 29.68 3.85
N THR A 71 -4.47 28.89 4.89
CA THR A 71 -3.71 28.93 6.15
C THR A 71 -2.64 27.87 6.22
N GLY A 72 -2.51 27.04 5.16
CA GLY A 72 -1.50 25.99 5.07
C GLY A 72 -1.92 24.66 5.67
N ASN A 73 -3.19 24.46 6.04
CA ASN A 73 -3.69 23.16 6.39
C ASN A 73 -3.76 22.27 5.15
N VAL A 74 -3.34 21.02 5.29
CA VAL A 74 -3.24 20.07 4.17
C VAL A 74 -4.00 18.80 4.48
N ILE A 75 -4.77 18.34 3.50
CA ILE A 75 -5.37 17.00 3.49
C ILE A 75 -4.85 16.26 2.26
N SER A 76 -4.40 15.03 2.46
CA SER A 76 -4.14 14.07 1.40
C SER A 76 -4.94 12.81 1.74
N MET A 77 -5.90 12.46 0.90
CA MET A 77 -6.86 11.41 1.21
C MET A 77 -7.04 10.47 0.03
N THR A 78 -6.91 9.19 0.32
CA THR A 78 -7.25 8.12 -0.61
C THR A 78 -8.31 7.24 0.05
N TYR A 79 -9.37 6.91 -0.67
CA TYR A 79 -10.42 6.03 -0.18
C TYR A 79 -10.96 5.13 -1.30
N THR A 80 -11.50 3.98 -0.93
CA THR A 80 -11.92 2.96 -1.88
C THR A 80 -13.04 2.11 -1.28
N LEU A 81 -13.71 1.37 -2.14
CA LEU A 81 -14.57 0.26 -1.77
C LEU A 81 -13.85 -1.09 -1.98
N ASN A 82 -12.57 -1.07 -2.34
CA ASN A 82 -11.68 -2.13 -2.74
C ASN A 82 -11.94 -2.60 -4.20
N SER A 83 -13.07 -3.21 -4.52
CA SER A 83 -13.43 -3.56 -5.91
C SER A 83 -14.46 -2.59 -6.50
N THR A 84 -14.69 -2.66 -7.83
CA THR A 84 -15.78 -1.95 -8.52
C THR A 84 -17.11 -2.24 -7.83
N PHE A 85 -17.72 -1.21 -7.27
CA PHE A 85 -18.92 -1.31 -6.46
C PHE A 85 -18.74 -2.18 -5.19
N GLY A 86 -17.53 -2.33 -4.68
CA GLY A 86 -17.22 -3.06 -3.45
C GLY A 86 -17.73 -4.49 -3.46
N SER A 87 -18.48 -4.86 -2.42
CA SER A 87 -19.14 -6.17 -2.31
C SER A 87 -20.35 -6.34 -3.24
N LYS A 88 -20.75 -5.30 -3.97
CA LYS A 88 -21.98 -5.22 -4.80
C LYS A 88 -23.28 -5.33 -3.97
N VAL A 89 -23.19 -5.15 -2.67
CA VAL A 89 -24.32 -5.11 -1.75
C VAL A 89 -24.66 -3.66 -1.45
N VAL A 90 -25.94 -3.32 -1.58
CA VAL A 90 -26.47 -2.01 -1.21
C VAL A 90 -27.22 -2.16 0.12
N ILE A 91 -26.93 -1.26 1.07
CA ILE A 91 -27.69 -1.22 2.32
C ILE A 91 -29.12 -0.76 2.01
N GLU A 92 -30.09 -1.60 2.32
CA GLU A 92 -31.49 -1.33 2.04
C GLU A 92 -31.97 0.01 2.62
N GLY A 93 -32.69 0.78 1.83
CA GLY A 93 -33.23 2.08 2.22
C GLY A 93 -32.23 3.23 2.25
N THR A 94 -30.93 3.01 2.02
CA THR A 94 -29.91 4.07 2.10
C THR A 94 -29.27 4.40 0.75
N GLY A 95 -29.22 3.44 -0.18
CA GLY A 95 -28.46 3.56 -1.42
C GLY A 95 -26.95 3.47 -1.26
N ILE A 96 -26.44 3.17 -0.06
CA ILE A 96 -25.02 3.05 0.22
C ILE A 96 -24.49 1.69 -0.20
N LEU A 97 -23.45 1.68 -1.05
CA LEU A 97 -22.70 0.48 -1.41
C LEU A 97 -21.76 0.07 -0.27
N MET A 98 -21.75 -1.20 0.06
CA MET A 98 -20.79 -1.75 1.01
C MET A 98 -19.47 -2.10 0.33
N ASN A 99 -18.36 -1.84 1.03
CA ASN A 99 -17.05 -2.26 0.59
C ASN A 99 -16.83 -3.77 0.67
N ASN A 100 -15.74 -4.27 0.12
CA ASN A 100 -15.24 -5.64 0.31
C ASN A 100 -13.77 -5.64 0.80
N GLU A 101 -13.42 -4.69 1.68
CA GLU A 101 -12.07 -4.49 2.24
C GLU A 101 -11.57 -5.66 3.11
N MET A 102 -12.45 -6.59 3.49
CA MET A 102 -12.03 -7.80 4.20
C MET A 102 -11.03 -8.65 3.39
N ASP A 103 -11.01 -8.49 2.07
CA ASP A 103 -10.05 -9.14 1.18
C ASP A 103 -8.62 -8.58 1.31
N ASP A 104 -8.46 -7.41 1.92
CA ASP A 104 -7.14 -6.84 2.24
C ASP A 104 -6.44 -7.55 3.39
N PHE A 105 -7.17 -8.32 4.20
CA PHE A 105 -6.57 -9.25 5.14
C PHE A 105 -6.02 -10.51 4.45
N SER A 106 -5.12 -11.20 5.15
CA SER A 106 -4.74 -12.57 4.81
C SER A 106 -5.83 -13.51 5.34
N ALA A 107 -6.84 -13.79 4.52
CA ALA A 107 -7.93 -14.71 4.89
C ALA A 107 -7.38 -16.12 5.20
N ALA A 108 -6.31 -16.52 4.49
CA ALA A 108 -5.52 -17.69 4.82
C ALA A 108 -4.05 -17.39 4.48
N PRO A 109 -3.10 -17.50 5.44
CA PRO A 109 -1.70 -17.26 5.19
C PRO A 109 -1.15 -18.11 4.05
N GLY A 110 -0.44 -17.47 3.11
CA GLY A 110 0.12 -18.13 1.93
C GLY A 110 -0.85 -18.35 0.77
N ILE A 111 -2.12 -17.95 0.91
CA ILE A 111 -3.11 -17.94 -0.18
C ILE A 111 -3.26 -16.51 -0.69
N PRO A 112 -3.17 -16.28 -2.02
CA PRO A 112 -3.35 -14.94 -2.59
C PRO A 112 -4.77 -14.43 -2.42
N ASN A 113 -4.92 -13.11 -2.20
CA ASN A 113 -6.19 -12.41 -2.27
C ASN A 113 -6.62 -12.18 -3.73
N GLN A 114 -7.74 -11.47 -3.96
CA GLN A 114 -8.26 -11.16 -5.32
C GLN A 114 -7.25 -10.39 -6.19
N PHE A 115 -6.27 -9.70 -5.61
CA PHE A 115 -5.21 -8.98 -6.32
C PHE A 115 -3.93 -9.81 -6.45
N ASN A 116 -3.98 -11.12 -6.21
CA ASN A 116 -2.83 -12.02 -6.17
C ASN A 116 -1.72 -11.60 -5.19
N LEU A 117 -2.07 -10.84 -4.15
CA LEU A 117 -1.16 -10.48 -3.08
C LEU A 117 -1.16 -11.58 -2.03
N LEU A 118 0.02 -12.10 -1.74
CA LEU A 118 0.22 -13.02 -0.63
C LEU A 118 0.33 -12.24 0.68
N GLY A 119 -0.32 -12.77 1.70
CA GLY A 119 -0.18 -12.27 3.06
C GLY A 119 0.28 -13.38 4.01
N ALA A 120 0.75 -12.99 5.18
CA ALA A 120 1.19 -13.86 6.24
C ALA A 120 0.35 -13.64 7.52
N GLU A 121 0.69 -14.35 8.59
CA GLU A 121 0.05 -14.26 9.91
C GLU A 121 -0.05 -12.82 10.45
N ALA A 122 0.94 -11.96 10.13
CA ALA A 122 0.92 -10.56 10.53
C ALA A 122 -0.36 -9.82 10.12
N ASN A 123 -0.97 -10.21 9.00
CA ASN A 123 -2.18 -9.58 8.46
C ASN A 123 -3.40 -10.53 8.48
N GLU A 124 -3.43 -11.55 9.33
CA GLU A 124 -4.62 -12.39 9.53
C GLU A 124 -5.80 -11.61 10.07
N ILE A 125 -7.01 -12.08 9.77
CA ILE A 125 -8.26 -11.51 10.26
C ILE A 125 -8.35 -11.69 11.78
N ALA A 126 -8.64 -10.60 12.49
CA ALA A 126 -8.99 -10.63 13.92
C ALA A 126 -10.02 -9.55 14.23
N PRO A 127 -10.86 -9.72 15.28
CA PRO A 127 -11.76 -8.67 15.74
C PRO A 127 -10.99 -7.39 16.08
N PHE A 128 -11.51 -6.23 15.64
CA PHE A 128 -10.94 -4.89 15.86
C PHE A 128 -9.61 -4.62 15.17
N LYS A 129 -9.05 -5.56 14.43
CA LYS A 129 -7.81 -5.41 13.67
C LYS A 129 -8.07 -4.66 12.36
N ARG A 130 -7.13 -3.78 12.01
CA ARG A 130 -7.12 -3.04 10.75
C ARG A 130 -6.43 -3.86 9.65
N PRO A 131 -6.99 -3.96 8.44
CA PRO A 131 -6.32 -4.61 7.32
C PRO A 131 -5.11 -3.80 6.87
N LEU A 132 -4.17 -4.46 6.23
CA LEU A 132 -3.05 -3.82 5.56
C LEU A 132 -3.53 -3.12 4.29
N SER A 133 -3.31 -1.82 4.19
CA SER A 133 -3.67 -1.03 2.99
C SER A 133 -2.47 -0.79 2.09
N SER A 134 -2.72 -0.71 0.78
CA SER A 134 -1.75 -0.26 -0.22
C SER A 134 -1.91 1.21 -0.59
N MET A 135 -2.92 1.89 -0.07
CA MET A 135 -3.13 3.32 -0.26
C MET A 135 -2.06 4.12 0.47
N THR A 136 -1.46 5.08 -0.23
CA THR A 136 -0.33 5.87 0.26
C THR A 136 -0.52 7.37 0.05
N PRO A 137 -1.57 7.99 0.65
CA PRO A 137 -1.67 9.44 0.63
C PRO A 137 -0.44 10.03 1.33
N THR A 138 0.20 11.01 0.69
CA THR A 138 1.52 11.49 1.11
C THR A 138 1.55 13.01 1.21
N ILE A 139 2.07 13.52 2.32
CA ILE A 139 2.39 14.94 2.52
C ILE A 139 3.89 15.04 2.77
N VAL A 140 4.58 15.87 2.01
CA VAL A 140 6.02 16.10 2.15
C VAL A 140 6.27 17.50 2.66
N LEU A 141 7.06 17.60 3.72
CA LEU A 141 7.50 18.85 4.31
C LEU A 141 8.99 19.07 4.00
N LYS A 142 9.35 20.30 3.69
CA LYS A 142 10.73 20.78 3.59
C LYS A 142 10.88 21.96 4.54
N ASP A 143 11.85 21.90 5.43
CA ASP A 143 12.12 22.94 6.44
C ASP A 143 10.89 23.25 7.31
N LYS A 144 10.05 22.24 7.59
CA LYS A 144 8.77 22.29 8.33
C LYS A 144 7.61 22.95 7.58
N GLU A 145 7.79 23.34 6.34
CA GLU A 145 6.75 23.88 5.50
C GLU A 145 6.27 22.86 4.47
N LEU A 146 5.04 23.00 4.00
CA LEU A 146 4.51 22.13 2.96
C LEU A 146 5.36 22.27 1.69
N PHE A 147 5.93 21.17 1.24
CA PHE A 147 6.65 21.11 -0.03
C PHE A 147 5.75 20.61 -1.16
N PHE A 148 5.07 19.48 -0.95
CA PHE A 148 4.01 19.01 -1.83
C PHE A 148 3.13 17.98 -1.11
N THR A 149 1.94 17.73 -1.69
CA THR A 149 1.05 16.64 -1.33
C THR A 149 0.70 15.85 -2.57
N THR A 150 0.58 14.53 -2.45
CA THR A 150 0.32 13.64 -3.57
C THR A 150 -0.32 12.33 -3.13
N GLY A 151 -0.86 11.64 -4.10
CA GLY A 151 -1.39 10.29 -4.02
C GLY A 151 -1.95 9.89 -5.37
N SER A 152 -2.48 8.69 -5.48
CA SER A 152 -3.05 8.20 -6.72
C SER A 152 -4.24 7.28 -6.46
N PRO A 153 -5.26 7.29 -7.30
CA PRO A 153 -6.26 6.24 -7.34
C PRO A 153 -5.66 5.00 -8.03
N GLY A 154 -5.91 3.81 -7.49
CA GLY A 154 -5.48 2.55 -8.09
C GLY A 154 -4.16 1.99 -7.59
N ALA A 155 -4.14 0.71 -7.27
CA ALA A 155 -3.03 0.03 -6.59
C ALA A 155 -1.71 0.05 -7.39
N VAL A 156 -1.74 -0.02 -8.72
CA VAL A 156 -0.54 0.01 -9.56
C VAL A 156 0.04 1.41 -9.68
N SER A 157 -0.80 2.43 -9.74
CA SER A 157 -0.34 3.83 -9.79
C SER A 157 0.44 4.23 -8.54
N TYR A 158 0.16 3.64 -7.37
CA TYR A 158 0.92 3.88 -6.14
C TYR A 158 2.38 3.40 -6.27
N THR A 159 2.60 2.37 -7.07
CA THR A 159 3.92 1.78 -7.25
C THR A 159 4.77 2.49 -8.31
N HIS A 160 4.14 3.31 -9.15
CA HIS A 160 4.77 4.00 -10.28
C HIS A 160 4.91 5.52 -10.09
N LEU A 161 4.46 6.07 -8.97
CA LEU A 161 4.73 7.46 -8.61
C LEU A 161 6.24 7.64 -8.36
N THR A 162 6.96 8.00 -9.42
CA THR A 162 8.38 8.32 -9.31
C THR A 162 8.54 9.84 -9.17
N LEU A 163 9.20 10.28 -8.11
CA LEU A 163 9.50 11.68 -7.80
C LEU A 163 10.11 12.51 -8.97
N PRO A 164 10.90 11.94 -9.89
CA PRO A 164 11.52 12.72 -10.98
C PRO A 164 10.54 13.32 -11.99
N THR A 165 9.33 12.81 -12.10
CA THR A 165 8.34 13.29 -13.08
C THR A 165 7.51 14.47 -12.57
N MET A 166 7.69 14.86 -11.32
CA MET A 166 6.89 15.92 -10.67
C MET A 166 7.68 17.18 -10.28
N LEU A 167 8.96 17.24 -10.62
CA LEU A 167 9.74 18.48 -10.49
C LEU A 167 9.64 19.25 -11.81
N PRO A 168 9.05 20.45 -11.82
CA PRO A 168 9.21 21.33 -12.96
C PRO A 168 10.70 21.70 -13.05
N VAL A 169 11.26 21.55 -14.25
CA VAL A 169 12.58 22.06 -14.62
C VAL A 169 12.55 23.59 -14.60
#